data_899b28abf0438bf1078f70d0cccc180f
#
_entry.id   899b28abf0438bf1078f70d0cccc180f
#
_cell.length_a   1.000
_cell.length_b   1.000
_cell.length_c   1.000
_cell.angle_alpha   90.00
_cell.angle_beta   90.00
_cell.angle_gamma   90.00
#
_symmetry.space_group_name_H-M   'P 1'
#
loop_
_entity.id
_entity.type
_entity.pdbx_description
1 polymer ?
#
loop_
_entity_poly.entity_id
_entity_poly.type
_entity_poly.pdbx_seq_one_letter_code
_entity_poly.pdbx_strand_id
1 'polypeptide(L)'
;MAVPTTTFATPPFARVGASEEELRAKGVDVAVHAKPVAKIAAMPRPKVLGETHGLIKFCVDPETDLVLGAALHTVDAQELINLVALAMRAGVTASELRDGIWTHPSSTEALNEVLAGPPRDA
;
A
#
# COMPACT_ATOMS: atom_id res chain seq x y z
N MET A 1 -17.77 -3.12 1.41
CA MET A 1 -16.90 -4.08 0.72
C MET A 1 -15.69 -3.35 0.14
N ALA A 2 -14.51 -3.95 0.22
CA ALA A 2 -13.30 -3.36 -0.33
C ALA A 2 -13.24 -3.57 -1.85
N VAL A 3 -13.57 -2.53 -2.60
CA VAL A 3 -13.60 -2.57 -4.07
C VAL A 3 -12.40 -1.78 -4.59
N PRO A 4 -11.43 -2.45 -5.25
CA PRO A 4 -10.28 -1.75 -5.81
C PRO A 4 -10.65 -1.03 -7.11
N THR A 5 -10.01 0.10 -7.35
CA THR A 5 -10.12 0.85 -8.60
C THR A 5 -8.73 1.20 -9.11
N THR A 6 -8.58 1.31 -10.43
CA THR A 6 -7.30 1.66 -11.06
C THR A 6 -7.50 2.69 -12.14
N THR A 7 -6.65 3.71 -12.14
CA THR A 7 -6.52 4.67 -13.22
C THR A 7 -5.21 4.36 -13.95
N PHE A 8 -5.30 4.06 -15.24
CA PHE A 8 -4.13 3.67 -16.03
C PHE A 8 -3.42 4.92 -16.56
N ALA A 9 -2.53 5.41 -15.71
CA ALA A 9 -1.57 6.46 -16.04
C ALA A 9 -0.17 5.83 -16.14
N THR A 10 0.87 6.62 -16.24
CA THR A 10 2.25 6.12 -16.27
C THR A 10 3.04 6.78 -15.14
N PRO A 11 3.27 6.08 -14.02
CA PRO A 11 2.78 4.74 -13.68
C PRO A 11 1.29 4.73 -13.30
N PRO A 12 0.64 3.57 -13.26
CA PRO A 12 -0.78 3.48 -12.90
C PRO A 12 -1.03 3.86 -11.44
N PHE A 13 -2.23 4.36 -11.18
CA PHE A 13 -2.69 4.73 -9.85
C PHE A 13 -3.87 3.85 -9.45
N ALA A 14 -3.75 3.14 -8.34
CA ALA A 14 -4.79 2.27 -7.83
C ALA A 14 -5.10 2.59 -6.37
N ARG A 15 -6.35 2.38 -5.96
CA ARG A 15 -6.79 2.64 -4.60
C ARG A 15 -7.87 1.68 -4.18
N VAL A 16 -8.00 1.49 -2.86
CA VAL A 16 -9.05 0.69 -2.25
C VAL A 16 -9.33 1.24 -0.85
N GLY A 17 -10.57 1.15 -0.42
CA GLY A 17 -10.98 1.57 0.92
C GLY A 17 -11.01 3.08 1.08
N ALA A 18 -10.89 3.52 2.33
CA ALA A 18 -10.99 4.94 2.69
C ALA A 18 -9.67 5.67 2.51
N SER A 19 -9.73 6.92 2.12
CA SER A 19 -8.55 7.78 2.08
C SER A 19 -8.19 8.27 3.49
N GLU A 20 -6.97 8.74 3.66
CA GLU A 20 -6.55 9.37 4.91
C GLU A 20 -7.45 10.56 5.25
N GLU A 21 -7.78 11.38 4.25
CA GLU A 21 -8.65 12.55 4.45
C GLU A 21 -10.03 12.15 4.97
N GLU A 22 -10.64 11.12 4.37
CA GLU A 22 -11.93 10.60 4.80
C GLU A 22 -11.89 10.09 6.23
N LEU A 23 -10.85 9.35 6.60
CA LEU A 23 -10.69 8.78 7.93
C LEU A 23 -10.51 9.88 8.97
N ARG A 24 -9.67 10.86 8.70
CA ARG A 24 -9.43 11.99 9.61
C ARG A 24 -10.67 12.86 9.76
N ALA A 25 -11.42 13.08 8.68
CA ALA A 25 -12.65 13.86 8.73
C ALA A 25 -13.72 13.20 9.60
N LYS A 26 -13.71 11.87 9.68
CA LYS A 26 -14.64 11.10 10.53
C LYS A 26 -14.12 10.92 11.96
N GLY A 27 -12.96 11.46 12.29
CA GLY A 27 -12.37 11.30 13.61
C GLY A 27 -11.85 9.90 13.88
N VAL A 28 -11.59 9.12 12.83
CA VAL A 28 -11.04 7.78 12.96
C VAL A 28 -9.54 7.87 13.20
N ASP A 29 -9.04 7.16 14.20
CA ASP A 29 -7.62 7.07 14.48
C ASP A 29 -6.95 6.23 13.38
N VAL A 30 -5.86 6.72 12.82
CA VAL A 30 -5.21 6.07 11.69
C VAL A 30 -3.70 6.19 11.76
N ALA A 31 -3.01 5.07 11.50
CA ALA A 31 -1.56 5.04 11.31
C ALA A 31 -1.30 5.01 9.80
N VAL A 32 -0.53 5.98 9.31
CA VAL A 32 -0.26 6.11 7.88
C VAL A 32 1.17 5.65 7.60
N HIS A 33 1.28 4.59 6.79
CA HIS A 33 2.57 4.10 6.30
C HIS A 33 2.69 4.50 4.84
N ALA A 34 3.64 5.36 4.53
CA ALA A 34 3.84 5.86 3.17
C ALA A 34 5.32 5.94 2.84
N LYS A 35 5.65 5.62 1.58
CA LYS A 35 7.04 5.71 1.12
C LYS A 35 7.07 6.03 -0.36
N PRO A 36 7.90 7.00 -0.80
CA PRO A 36 8.12 7.24 -2.22
C PRO A 36 8.71 6.00 -2.89
N VAL A 37 8.22 5.67 -4.08
CA VAL A 37 8.67 4.48 -4.82
C VAL A 37 10.18 4.50 -5.04
N ALA A 38 10.76 5.66 -5.31
CA ALA A 38 12.20 5.80 -5.52
C ALA A 38 13.03 5.36 -4.31
N LYS A 39 12.44 5.33 -3.10
CA LYS A 39 13.13 4.96 -1.87
C LYS A 39 12.83 3.55 -1.41
N ILE A 40 12.06 2.78 -2.18
CA ILE A 40 11.74 1.39 -1.82
C ILE A 40 12.81 0.47 -2.42
N ALA A 41 13.75 0.05 -1.56
CA ALA A 41 14.87 -0.81 -1.99
C ALA A 41 14.41 -2.20 -2.42
N ALA A 42 13.37 -2.72 -1.77
CA ALA A 42 12.84 -4.06 -2.02
C ALA A 42 12.07 -4.18 -3.33
N MET A 43 11.88 -3.07 -4.07
CA MET A 43 11.06 -3.03 -5.28
C MET A 43 11.93 -2.67 -6.49
N PRO A 44 12.61 -3.66 -7.13
CA PRO A 44 13.54 -3.35 -8.22
C PRO A 44 12.85 -3.02 -9.55
N ARG A 45 11.64 -3.52 -9.78
CA ARG A 45 10.97 -3.40 -11.06
C ARG A 45 10.75 -1.96 -11.56
N PRO A 46 10.33 -0.99 -10.72
CA PRO A 46 10.23 0.40 -11.17
C PRO A 46 11.57 0.96 -11.64
N LYS A 47 12.66 0.59 -10.97
CA LYS A 47 14.01 1.05 -11.33
C LYS A 47 14.45 0.47 -12.66
N VAL A 48 14.15 -0.80 -12.92
CA VAL A 48 14.46 -1.47 -14.19
C VAL A 48 13.71 -0.80 -15.34
N LEU A 49 12.44 -0.42 -15.12
CA LEU A 49 11.61 0.22 -16.13
C LEU A 49 11.81 1.74 -16.21
N GLY A 50 12.58 2.32 -15.29
CA GLY A 50 12.78 3.77 -15.24
C GLY A 50 11.58 4.54 -14.70
N GLU A 51 10.63 3.87 -14.05
CA GLU A 51 9.41 4.48 -13.51
C GLU A 51 9.45 4.51 -11.99
N THR A 52 10.30 5.40 -11.44
CA THR A 52 10.52 5.49 -9.99
C THR A 52 9.73 6.58 -9.28
N HIS A 53 9.00 7.43 -10.01
CA HIS A 53 8.14 8.41 -9.36
C HIS A 53 6.86 7.74 -8.87
N GLY A 54 6.23 8.36 -7.86
CA GLY A 54 5.01 7.84 -7.27
C GLY A 54 5.20 7.54 -5.78
N LEU A 55 4.15 6.99 -5.19
CA LEU A 55 4.05 6.80 -3.75
C LEU A 55 3.21 5.56 -3.45
N ILE A 56 3.61 4.83 -2.44
CA ILE A 56 2.80 3.74 -1.88
C ILE A 56 2.38 4.16 -0.47
N LYS A 57 1.08 4.09 -0.18
CA LYS A 57 0.52 4.57 1.07
C LYS A 57 -0.53 3.61 1.59
N PHE A 58 -0.44 3.28 2.88
CA PHE A 58 -1.41 2.46 3.59
C PHE A 58 -1.95 3.22 4.79
N CYS A 59 -3.26 3.16 4.99
CA CYS A 59 -3.92 3.64 6.19
C CYS A 59 -4.32 2.43 7.02
N VAL A 60 -3.78 2.33 8.23
CA VAL A 60 -3.93 1.16 9.10
C VAL A 60 -4.59 1.59 10.40
N ASP A 61 -5.54 0.78 10.89
CA ASP A 61 -6.11 0.97 12.21
C ASP A 61 -5.07 0.55 13.25
N PRO A 62 -4.59 1.49 14.10
CA PRO A 62 -3.52 1.16 15.05
C PRO A 62 -3.97 0.17 16.13
N GLU A 63 -5.27 0.04 16.37
CA GLU A 63 -5.81 -0.85 17.38
C GLU A 63 -6.00 -2.28 16.85
N THR A 64 -6.58 -2.43 15.66
CA THR A 64 -6.87 -3.75 15.08
C THR A 64 -5.80 -4.25 14.13
N ASP A 65 -4.88 -3.37 13.71
CA ASP A 65 -3.87 -3.67 12.69
C ASP A 65 -4.47 -4.00 11.31
N LEU A 66 -5.72 -3.64 11.07
CA LEU A 66 -6.37 -3.87 9.78
C LEU A 66 -6.11 -2.70 8.84
N VAL A 67 -5.94 -3.01 7.55
CA VAL A 67 -5.81 -1.98 6.52
C VAL A 67 -7.19 -1.38 6.26
N LEU A 68 -7.31 -0.07 6.45
CA LEU A 68 -8.55 0.68 6.22
C LEU A 68 -8.62 1.25 4.81
N GLY A 69 -7.47 1.44 4.18
CA GLY A 69 -7.38 1.93 2.82
C GLY A 69 -5.96 1.93 2.32
N ALA A 70 -5.80 1.97 1.00
CA ALA A 70 -4.49 2.04 0.38
C ALA A 70 -4.56 2.84 -0.92
N ALA A 71 -3.48 3.53 -1.23
CA ALA A 71 -3.29 4.24 -2.48
C ALA A 71 -1.91 3.90 -3.01
N LEU A 72 -1.87 3.37 -4.23
CA LEU A 72 -0.65 2.90 -4.87
C LEU A 72 -0.48 3.64 -6.19
N HIS A 73 0.56 4.47 -6.28
CA HIS A 73 0.92 5.13 -7.52
C HIS A 73 2.28 4.59 -7.94
N THR A 74 2.28 3.47 -8.64
CA THR A 74 3.50 2.73 -8.96
C THR A 74 3.27 1.75 -10.10
N VAL A 75 4.37 1.27 -10.67
CA VAL A 75 4.34 0.10 -11.56
C VAL A 75 3.67 -1.06 -10.83
N ASP A 76 2.85 -1.80 -11.55
CA ASP A 76 2.10 -2.97 -11.05
C ASP A 76 1.04 -2.62 -9.99
N ALA A 77 0.64 -1.35 -9.88
CA ALA A 77 -0.39 -0.94 -8.92
C ALA A 77 -1.70 -1.73 -9.12
N GLN A 78 -2.07 -2.00 -10.38
CA GLN A 78 -3.31 -2.72 -10.69
C GLN A 78 -3.29 -4.17 -10.20
N GLU A 79 -2.11 -4.77 -10.03
CA GLU A 79 -1.97 -6.12 -9.48
C GLU A 79 -1.89 -6.09 -7.95
N LEU A 80 -1.07 -5.20 -7.41
CA LEU A 80 -0.91 -5.07 -5.96
C LEU A 80 -2.21 -4.70 -5.27
N ILE A 81 -3.03 -3.84 -5.87
CA ILE A 81 -4.27 -3.40 -5.25
C ILE A 81 -5.26 -4.55 -5.08
N ASN A 82 -5.24 -5.54 -5.97
CA ASN A 82 -6.07 -6.73 -5.84
C ASN A 82 -5.68 -7.54 -4.60
N LEU A 83 -4.39 -7.68 -4.35
CA LEU A 83 -3.91 -8.38 -3.16
C LEU A 83 -4.33 -7.65 -1.89
N VAL A 84 -4.18 -6.32 -1.88
CA VAL A 84 -4.58 -5.50 -0.73
C VAL A 84 -6.08 -5.59 -0.50
N ALA A 85 -6.90 -5.51 -1.55
CA ALA A 85 -8.35 -5.63 -1.43
C ALA A 85 -8.76 -7.00 -0.89
N LEU A 86 -8.11 -8.07 -1.34
CA LEU A 86 -8.38 -9.41 -0.83
C LEU A 86 -8.01 -9.50 0.66
N ALA A 87 -6.86 -8.97 1.03
CA ALA A 87 -6.41 -8.95 2.43
C ALA A 87 -7.42 -8.22 3.32
N MET A 88 -7.94 -7.08 2.87
CA MET A 88 -8.95 -6.32 3.60
C MET A 88 -10.24 -7.13 3.80
N ARG A 89 -10.70 -7.81 2.76
CA ARG A 89 -11.91 -8.64 2.83
C ARG A 89 -11.73 -9.87 3.71
N ALA A 90 -10.54 -10.44 3.72
CA ALA A 90 -10.24 -11.64 4.48
C ALA A 90 -9.81 -11.37 5.93
N GLY A 91 -9.68 -10.10 6.30
CA GLY A 91 -9.25 -9.72 7.65
C GLY A 91 -7.77 -9.97 7.91
N VAL A 92 -6.95 -9.99 6.87
CA VAL A 92 -5.50 -10.12 7.00
C VAL A 92 -4.93 -8.80 7.52
N THR A 93 -4.11 -8.86 8.56
CA THR A 93 -3.57 -7.65 9.18
C THR A 93 -2.42 -7.04 8.40
N ALA A 94 -2.14 -5.77 8.67
CA ALA A 94 -0.97 -5.09 8.08
C ALA A 94 0.33 -5.80 8.47
N SER A 95 0.41 -6.29 9.70
CA SER A 95 1.59 -7.05 10.17
C SER A 95 1.78 -8.35 9.40
N GLU A 96 0.71 -9.04 9.07
CA GLU A 96 0.79 -10.25 8.25
C GLU A 96 1.27 -9.93 6.83
N LEU A 97 0.81 -8.81 6.25
CA LEU A 97 1.28 -8.36 4.94
C LEU A 97 2.75 -7.96 4.99
N ARG A 98 3.16 -7.24 6.04
CA ARG A 98 4.53 -6.82 6.26
C ARG A 98 5.48 -8.02 6.33
N ASP A 99 5.06 -9.07 7.01
CA ASP A 99 5.89 -10.23 7.28
C ASP A 99 5.75 -11.34 6.22
N GLY A 100 5.00 -11.08 5.16
CA GLY A 100 4.81 -12.03 4.08
C GLY A 100 6.12 -12.38 3.37
N ILE A 101 6.23 -13.62 2.94
CA ILE A 101 7.37 -14.08 2.15
C ILE A 101 6.93 -14.10 0.69
N TRP A 102 7.34 -13.08 -0.04
CA TRP A 102 6.95 -12.89 -1.43
C TRP A 102 8.07 -13.33 -2.37
N THR A 103 7.69 -13.77 -3.56
CA THR A 103 8.70 -14.15 -4.55
C THR A 103 9.60 -12.96 -4.90
N HIS A 104 10.87 -13.22 -5.14
CA HIS A 104 11.84 -12.19 -5.52
C HIS A 104 12.32 -12.45 -6.95
N PRO A 105 12.41 -11.44 -7.83
CA PRO A 105 11.99 -10.06 -7.59
C PRO A 105 10.50 -9.86 -7.90
N SER A 106 9.80 -9.10 -7.06
CA SER A 106 8.39 -8.77 -7.32
C SER A 106 8.05 -7.40 -6.76
N SER A 107 7.03 -6.78 -7.33
CA SER A 107 6.50 -5.53 -6.79
C SER A 107 5.81 -5.73 -5.44
N THR A 108 5.32 -6.95 -5.17
CA THR A 108 4.69 -7.29 -3.89
C THR A 108 5.63 -7.13 -2.70
N GLU A 109 6.93 -7.26 -2.91
CA GLU A 109 7.93 -7.07 -1.86
C GLU A 109 7.91 -5.66 -1.25
N ALA A 110 7.29 -4.69 -1.94
CA ALA A 110 7.09 -3.36 -1.37
C ALA A 110 6.31 -3.40 -0.07
N LEU A 111 5.41 -4.38 0.11
CA LEU A 111 4.65 -4.55 1.34
C LEU A 111 5.57 -4.76 2.55
N ASN A 112 6.64 -5.52 2.37
CA ASN A 112 7.61 -5.77 3.44
C ASN A 112 8.24 -4.46 3.92
N GLU A 113 8.62 -3.59 3.01
CA GLU A 113 9.36 -2.38 3.35
C GLU A 113 8.47 -1.22 3.78
N VAL A 114 7.38 -0.96 3.05
CA VAL A 114 6.50 0.18 3.36
C VAL A 114 5.82 0.00 4.72
N LEU A 115 5.35 -1.21 5.02
CA LEU A 115 4.67 -1.50 6.27
C LEU A 115 5.62 -1.72 7.44
N ALA A 116 6.90 -1.95 7.20
CA ALA A 116 7.90 -2.12 8.26
C ALA A 116 8.36 -0.80 8.88
N GLY A 117 8.25 0.31 8.14
CA GLY A 117 8.64 1.61 8.64
C GLY A 117 7.68 2.13 9.71
N PRO A 118 8.12 3.10 10.53
CA PRO A 118 7.22 3.73 11.49
C PRO A 118 6.10 4.48 10.76
N PRO A 119 4.91 4.57 11.36
CA PRO A 119 3.84 5.36 10.73
C PRO A 119 4.23 6.84 10.71
N ARG A 120 3.74 7.53 9.66
CA ARG A 120 3.91 8.98 9.55
C ARG A 120 3.17 9.66 10.69
N ASP A 121 3.75 10.69 11.26
CA ASP A 121 3.18 11.44 12.40
C ASP A 121 3.04 10.61 13.68
N ALA A 122 3.89 9.61 13.84
CA ALA A 122 3.96 8.81 15.06
C ALA A 122 4.64 9.57 16.19
#